data_13a01d063922905ca03e5e19acc46ff6
#
_entry.id   13a01d063922905ca03e5e19acc46ff6
#
_cell.length_a   1.000
_cell.length_b   1.000
_cell.length_c   1.000
_cell.angle_alpha   90.00
_cell.angle_beta   90.00
_cell.angle_gamma   90.00
#
_symmetry.space_group_name_H-M   'P 1'
#
loop_
_entity.id
_entity.type
_entity.pdbx_description
1 polymer ?
#
loop_
_entity_poly.entity_id
_entity_poly.type
_entity_poly.pdbx_seq_one_letter_code
_entity_poly.pdbx_strand_id
1 'polypeptide(L)'
;MTTTTTPTELTAGTWALDTSHTEAAFSVRHAGISKVRGSVAVTGGTLVVGDDLAASSVSVTLDPSTVTTGDANRDGHLKTGDFFDVEKFGEWTFVSTSVHHDGSDYVVVGDLTIHGVTKSVELATEFNGTAVDPFGNVRAGFEATTTISRKEFGLTYNAALEAGGVLISDKVVISLDVSAIKQA
;
A
#
# COMPACT_ATOMS: atom_id res chain seq x y z
N MET A 1 -12.99 28.19 8.45
CA MET A 1 -13.19 26.74 8.71
C MET A 1 -13.07 25.99 7.40
N THR A 2 -12.10 25.15 7.28
CA THR A 2 -11.99 24.23 6.15
C THR A 2 -13.01 23.11 6.39
N THR A 3 -14.08 23.11 5.63
CA THR A 3 -15.03 22.00 5.65
C THR A 3 -14.33 20.79 5.03
N THR A 4 -14.17 19.75 5.80
CA THR A 4 -13.58 18.48 5.36
C THR A 4 -14.67 17.74 4.56
N THR A 5 -14.85 18.12 3.31
CA THR A 5 -15.86 17.50 2.44
C THR A 5 -15.23 16.43 1.54
N THR A 6 -15.97 15.39 1.26
CA THR A 6 -15.67 14.43 0.20
C THR A 6 -15.60 15.16 -1.14
N PRO A 7 -14.64 14.86 -2.01
CA PRO A 7 -14.56 15.44 -3.35
C PRO A 7 -15.89 15.30 -4.09
N THR A 8 -16.30 16.33 -4.81
CA THR A 8 -17.61 16.37 -5.50
C THR A 8 -17.78 15.28 -6.56
N GLU A 9 -16.66 14.79 -7.13
CA GLU A 9 -16.66 13.72 -8.12
C GLU A 9 -16.68 12.33 -7.51
N LEU A 10 -16.31 12.21 -6.23
CA LEU A 10 -16.28 10.94 -5.50
C LEU A 10 -17.56 10.81 -4.68
N THR A 11 -18.53 10.08 -5.21
CA THR A 11 -19.85 9.96 -4.57
C THR A 11 -19.82 8.99 -3.38
N ALA A 12 -20.65 9.29 -2.38
CA ALA A 12 -20.79 8.43 -1.19
C ALA A 12 -21.30 7.04 -1.57
N GLY A 13 -20.83 6.05 -0.85
CA GLY A 13 -21.20 4.64 -1.05
C GLY A 13 -20.02 3.71 -0.87
N THR A 14 -20.19 2.47 -1.25
CA THR A 14 -19.18 1.42 -1.19
C THR A 14 -18.54 1.25 -2.56
N TRP A 15 -17.21 1.17 -2.55
CA TRP A 15 -16.38 0.99 -3.74
C TRP A 15 -15.49 -0.24 -3.52
N ALA A 16 -15.45 -1.14 -4.51
CA ALA A 16 -14.55 -2.28 -4.47
C ALA A 16 -13.25 -1.96 -5.21
N LEU A 17 -12.11 -2.30 -4.62
CA LEU A 17 -10.83 -2.19 -5.31
C LEU A 17 -10.79 -3.18 -6.48
N ASP A 18 -10.44 -2.67 -7.66
CA ASP A 18 -10.20 -3.52 -8.83
C ASP A 18 -8.78 -4.05 -8.76
N THR A 19 -8.64 -5.32 -8.41
CA THR A 19 -7.33 -5.96 -8.22
C THR A 19 -6.51 -6.03 -9.48
N SER A 20 -7.14 -6.03 -10.66
CA SER A 20 -6.44 -6.05 -11.95
C SER A 20 -5.85 -4.69 -12.34
N HIS A 21 -6.32 -3.60 -11.73
CA HIS A 21 -5.86 -2.23 -11.98
C HIS A 21 -5.34 -1.54 -10.72
N THR A 22 -5.07 -2.31 -9.67
CA THR A 22 -4.51 -1.81 -8.41
C THR A 22 -3.15 -2.45 -8.20
N GLU A 23 -2.13 -1.64 -7.97
CA GLU A 23 -0.76 -2.10 -7.77
C GLU A 23 -0.21 -1.59 -6.44
N ALA A 24 0.42 -2.49 -5.68
CA ALA A 24 1.21 -2.15 -4.51
C ALA A 24 2.68 -2.44 -4.83
N ALA A 25 3.48 -1.38 -4.90
CA ALA A 25 4.89 -1.45 -5.25
C ALA A 25 5.77 -0.96 -4.09
N PHE A 26 7.00 -1.40 -4.06
CA PHE A 26 7.97 -0.96 -3.07
C PHE A 26 9.34 -0.77 -3.71
N SER A 27 10.18 0.04 -3.07
CA SER A 27 11.59 0.16 -3.40
C SER A 27 12.44 0.23 -2.13
N VAL A 28 13.63 -0.34 -2.22
CA VAL A 28 14.60 -0.37 -1.13
C VAL A 28 16.00 -0.19 -1.70
N ARG A 29 16.87 0.48 -0.95
CA ARG A 29 18.28 0.63 -1.35
C ARG A 29 19.05 -0.66 -1.10
N HIS A 30 19.83 -1.05 -2.09
CA HIS A 30 20.75 -2.18 -2.04
C HIS A 30 22.20 -1.66 -2.04
N ALA A 31 22.96 -2.03 -1.03
CA ALA A 31 24.34 -1.57 -0.82
C ALA A 31 24.50 -0.03 -0.83
N GLY A 32 23.41 0.71 -0.59
CA GLY A 32 23.41 2.18 -0.59
C GLY A 32 23.52 2.84 -1.96
N ILE A 33 23.69 2.08 -3.05
CA ILE A 33 24.03 2.61 -4.37
C ILE A 33 22.98 2.33 -5.46
N SER A 34 22.15 1.30 -5.27
CA SER A 34 21.09 0.97 -6.24
C SER A 34 19.76 0.76 -5.55
N LYS A 35 18.68 0.77 -6.35
CA LYS A 35 17.33 0.47 -5.87
C LYS A 35 16.90 -0.90 -6.37
N VAL A 36 16.34 -1.69 -5.47
CA VAL A 36 15.53 -2.85 -5.82
C VAL A 36 14.07 -2.43 -5.76
N ARG A 37 13.35 -2.66 -6.85
CA ARG A 37 11.92 -2.41 -6.94
C ARG A 37 11.17 -3.72 -7.03
N GLY A 38 10.02 -3.78 -6.38
CA GLY A 38 9.17 -4.94 -6.43
C GLY A 38 7.70 -4.58 -6.24
N SER A 39 6.87 -5.58 -6.41
CA SER A 39 5.43 -5.45 -6.18
C SER A 39 4.87 -6.71 -5.52
N VAL A 40 3.71 -6.52 -4.88
CA VAL A 40 2.92 -7.57 -4.24
C VAL A 40 1.47 -7.39 -4.69
N ALA A 41 0.79 -8.48 -5.03
CA ALA A 41 -0.59 -8.40 -5.50
C ALA A 41 -1.55 -7.98 -4.38
N VAL A 42 -2.41 -7.05 -4.71
CA VAL A 42 -3.61 -6.73 -3.91
C VAL A 42 -4.67 -7.76 -4.25
N THR A 43 -5.15 -8.48 -3.26
CA THR A 43 -6.13 -9.57 -3.43
C THR A 43 -7.56 -9.13 -3.20
N GLY A 44 -7.77 -7.98 -2.58
CA GLY A 44 -9.08 -7.40 -2.37
C GLY A 44 -9.01 -6.13 -1.56
N GLY A 45 -10.12 -5.42 -1.51
CA GLY A 45 -10.23 -4.22 -0.71
C GLY A 45 -11.57 -3.53 -0.91
N THR A 46 -11.93 -2.73 0.07
CA THR A 46 -13.18 -1.96 0.08
C THR A 46 -12.89 -0.55 0.52
N LEU A 47 -13.37 0.41 -0.28
CA LEU A 47 -13.40 1.82 0.07
C LEU A 47 -14.84 2.19 0.39
N VAL A 48 -15.08 2.74 1.57
CA VAL A 48 -16.37 3.34 1.93
C VAL A 48 -16.19 4.85 1.92
N VAL A 49 -16.94 5.51 1.05
CA VAL A 49 -16.98 6.97 0.97
C VAL A 49 -18.20 7.45 1.71
N GLY A 50 -17.99 8.16 2.80
CA GLY A 50 -19.06 8.77 3.59
C GLY A 50 -19.44 10.16 3.07
N ASP A 51 -20.44 10.78 3.70
CA ASP A 51 -20.85 12.15 3.38
C ASP A 51 -19.75 13.16 3.72
N ASP A 52 -18.87 12.81 4.66
CA ASP A 52 -17.64 13.56 4.97
C ASP A 52 -16.44 12.61 5.10
N LEU A 53 -15.24 13.16 5.16
CA LEU A 53 -14.01 12.37 5.27
C LEU A 53 -13.93 11.54 6.55
N ALA A 54 -14.48 12.04 7.65
CA ALA A 54 -14.45 11.33 8.93
C ALA A 54 -15.27 10.02 8.89
N ALA A 55 -16.25 9.94 8.00
CA ALA A 55 -17.07 8.76 7.78
C ALA A 55 -16.54 7.83 6.67
N SER A 56 -15.38 8.14 6.12
CA SER A 56 -14.76 7.36 5.04
C SER A 56 -13.70 6.40 5.59
N SER A 57 -13.57 5.23 4.95
CA SER A 57 -12.64 4.21 5.38
C SER A 57 -12.18 3.35 4.20
N VAL A 58 -11.03 2.70 4.37
CA VAL A 58 -10.53 1.74 3.39
C VAL A 58 -9.90 0.54 4.11
N SER A 59 -10.12 -0.63 3.55
CA SER A 59 -9.44 -1.86 3.96
C SER A 59 -8.87 -2.57 2.74
N VAL A 60 -7.69 -3.13 2.86
CA VAL A 60 -6.96 -3.77 1.76
C VAL A 60 -6.31 -5.04 2.26
N THR A 61 -6.34 -6.08 1.44
CA THR A 61 -5.61 -7.32 1.66
C THR A 61 -4.62 -7.56 0.52
N LEU A 62 -3.44 -8.09 0.86
CA LEU A 62 -2.36 -8.37 -0.09
C LEU A 62 -1.80 -9.78 0.16
N ASP A 63 -1.30 -10.39 -0.89
CA ASP A 63 -0.66 -11.70 -0.84
C ASP A 63 0.86 -11.58 -1.02
N PRO A 64 1.66 -11.65 0.05
CA PRO A 64 3.11 -11.52 -0.04
C PRO A 64 3.79 -12.64 -0.83
N SER A 65 3.13 -13.79 -1.04
CA SER A 65 3.68 -14.87 -1.86
C SER A 65 3.79 -14.50 -3.33
N THR A 66 3.10 -13.46 -3.76
CA THR A 66 3.10 -12.97 -5.14
C THR A 66 4.24 -11.98 -5.43
N VAL A 67 5.12 -11.74 -4.46
CA VAL A 67 6.22 -10.79 -4.61
C VAL A 67 7.02 -11.04 -5.87
N THR A 68 7.29 -9.99 -6.62
CA THR A 68 8.15 -10.02 -7.79
C THR A 68 9.08 -8.81 -7.80
N THR A 69 10.37 -9.05 -8.01
CA THR A 69 11.40 -8.02 -8.09
C THR A 69 12.21 -8.11 -9.39
N GLY A 70 11.80 -9.01 -10.29
CA GLY A 70 12.49 -9.25 -11.56
C GLY A 70 13.62 -10.27 -11.48
N ASP A 71 13.80 -10.93 -10.35
CA ASP A 71 14.81 -11.97 -10.15
C ASP A 71 14.21 -13.11 -9.33
N ALA A 72 14.09 -14.29 -9.93
CA ALA A 72 13.43 -15.44 -9.32
C ALA A 72 14.14 -15.93 -8.05
N ASN A 73 15.47 -15.84 -7.97
CA ASN A 73 16.22 -16.24 -6.78
C ASN A 73 15.96 -15.28 -5.62
N ARG A 74 15.96 -13.99 -5.89
CA ARG A 74 15.64 -12.98 -4.89
C ARG A 74 14.21 -13.10 -4.42
N ASP A 75 13.27 -13.29 -5.33
CA ASP A 75 11.85 -13.47 -4.99
C ASP A 75 11.64 -14.71 -4.11
N GLY A 76 12.30 -15.80 -4.41
CA GLY A 76 12.29 -17.00 -3.59
C GLY A 76 12.84 -16.76 -2.18
N HIS A 77 13.94 -16.01 -2.05
CA HIS A 77 14.54 -15.65 -0.75
C HIS A 77 13.62 -14.74 0.06
N LEU A 78 12.95 -13.77 -0.58
CA LEU A 78 12.00 -12.87 0.08
C LEU A 78 10.83 -13.61 0.74
N LYS A 79 10.44 -14.76 0.21
CA LYS A 79 9.33 -15.57 0.75
C LYS A 79 9.72 -16.38 1.98
N THR A 80 11.01 -16.55 2.25
CA THR A 80 11.52 -17.37 3.35
C THR A 80 11.41 -16.67 4.70
N GLY A 81 11.72 -17.41 5.77
CA GLY A 81 11.79 -16.88 7.14
C GLY A 81 12.83 -15.79 7.37
N ASP A 82 13.76 -15.58 6.43
CA ASP A 82 14.68 -14.43 6.46
C ASP A 82 13.97 -13.10 6.21
N PHE A 83 12.83 -13.11 5.51
CA PHE A 83 12.07 -11.95 5.12
C PHE A 83 10.58 -12.11 5.44
N PHE A 84 9.74 -12.34 4.42
CA PHE A 84 8.29 -12.29 4.57
C PHE A 84 7.71 -13.49 5.31
N ASP A 85 8.38 -14.62 5.27
CA ASP A 85 7.91 -15.86 5.90
C ASP A 85 6.45 -16.16 5.51
N VAL A 86 6.21 -16.29 4.20
CA VAL A 86 4.86 -16.35 3.65
C VAL A 86 4.08 -17.60 4.06
N GLU A 87 4.76 -18.67 4.43
CA GLU A 87 4.11 -19.88 4.95
C GLU A 87 3.46 -19.64 6.31
N LYS A 88 4.05 -18.76 7.11
CA LYS A 88 3.57 -18.40 8.44
C LYS A 88 2.69 -17.15 8.42
N PHE A 89 3.02 -16.18 7.57
CA PHE A 89 2.33 -14.90 7.45
C PHE A 89 1.89 -14.68 5.99
N GLY A 90 0.86 -15.42 5.59
CA GLY A 90 0.41 -15.49 4.20
C GLY A 90 -0.43 -14.32 3.71
N GLU A 91 -0.70 -13.34 4.56
CA GLU A 91 -1.51 -12.19 4.21
C GLU A 91 -0.97 -10.92 4.87
N TRP A 92 -0.95 -9.82 4.12
CA TRP A 92 -0.75 -8.49 4.64
C TRP A 92 -2.06 -7.73 4.59
N THR A 93 -2.31 -6.87 5.57
CA THR A 93 -3.54 -6.08 5.64
C THR A 93 -3.26 -4.63 5.95
N PHE A 94 -4.11 -3.76 5.44
CA PHE A 94 -4.19 -2.36 5.83
C PHE A 94 -5.64 -2.02 6.16
N VAL A 95 -5.86 -1.41 7.32
CA VAL A 95 -7.19 -0.96 7.75
C VAL A 95 -7.08 0.48 8.21
N SER A 96 -7.78 1.39 7.55
CA SER A 96 -7.73 2.80 7.89
C SER A 96 -8.34 3.07 9.28
N THR A 97 -7.79 4.05 9.97
CA THR A 97 -8.29 4.55 11.26
C THR A 97 -8.80 5.98 11.16
N SER A 98 -8.28 6.76 10.21
CA SER A 98 -8.78 8.10 9.93
C SER A 98 -8.39 8.55 8.52
N VAL A 99 -9.15 9.50 7.98
CA VAL A 99 -8.86 10.17 6.71
C VAL A 99 -9.03 11.67 6.92
N HIS A 100 -8.05 12.45 6.51
CA HIS A 100 -8.13 13.91 6.62
C HIS A 100 -7.45 14.60 5.44
N HIS A 101 -7.74 15.90 5.26
CA HIS A 101 -7.09 16.72 4.23
C HIS A 101 -5.65 17.06 4.59
N ASP A 102 -4.82 17.13 3.55
CA ASP A 102 -3.49 17.74 3.56
C ASP A 102 -3.41 18.67 2.34
N GLY A 103 -3.80 19.93 2.53
CA GLY A 103 -3.98 20.85 1.41
C GLY A 103 -5.08 20.37 0.46
N SER A 104 -4.75 20.20 -0.82
CA SER A 104 -5.64 19.63 -1.83
C SER A 104 -5.62 18.10 -1.87
N ASP A 105 -4.67 17.48 -1.17
CA ASP A 105 -4.51 16.04 -1.08
C ASP A 105 -5.09 15.50 0.23
N TYR A 106 -4.85 14.22 0.50
CA TYR A 106 -5.40 13.52 1.66
C TYR A 106 -4.32 12.75 2.38
N VAL A 107 -4.50 12.56 3.68
CA VAL A 107 -3.75 11.59 4.47
C VAL A 107 -4.70 10.50 4.95
N VAL A 108 -4.38 9.26 4.59
CA VAL A 108 -5.08 8.08 5.10
C VAL A 108 -4.19 7.44 6.17
N VAL A 109 -4.63 7.52 7.42
CA VAL A 109 -3.94 6.88 8.54
C VAL A 109 -4.55 5.51 8.76
N GLY A 110 -3.74 4.50 8.97
CA GLY A 110 -4.26 3.16 9.20
C GLY A 110 -3.23 2.20 9.77
N ASP A 111 -3.71 1.02 10.11
CA ASP A 111 -2.91 -0.06 10.66
C ASP A 111 -2.45 -0.99 9.54
N LEU A 112 -1.15 -1.01 9.31
CA LEU A 112 -0.50 -1.92 8.37
C LEU A 112 0.04 -3.13 9.12
N THR A 113 -0.35 -4.32 8.69
CA THR A 113 0.13 -5.58 9.26
C THR A 113 0.98 -6.31 8.22
N ILE A 114 2.26 -6.48 8.54
CA ILE A 114 3.25 -7.22 7.76
C ILE A 114 3.99 -8.14 8.72
N HIS A 115 4.26 -9.38 8.33
CA HIS A 115 5.03 -10.32 9.14
C HIS A 115 4.43 -10.52 10.55
N GLY A 116 3.10 -10.45 10.66
CA GLY A 116 2.39 -10.57 11.94
C GLY A 116 2.52 -9.36 12.86
N VAL A 117 3.16 -8.28 12.41
CA VAL A 117 3.37 -7.04 13.19
C VAL A 117 2.50 -5.93 12.62
N THR A 118 1.74 -5.27 13.50
CA THR A 118 0.87 -4.17 13.12
C THR A 118 1.45 -2.84 13.60
N LYS A 119 1.56 -1.89 12.67
CA LYS A 119 2.01 -0.52 12.95
C LYS A 119 1.10 0.49 12.26
N SER A 120 0.87 1.61 12.92
CA SER A 120 0.19 2.75 12.31
C SER A 120 1.08 3.41 11.27
N VAL A 121 0.54 3.64 10.08
CA VAL A 121 1.22 4.34 9.00
C VAL A 121 0.32 5.43 8.43
N GLU A 122 0.94 6.42 7.79
CA GLU A 122 0.24 7.52 7.12
C GLU A 122 0.50 7.42 5.62
N LEU A 123 -0.56 7.32 4.82
CA LEU A 123 -0.47 7.30 3.37
C LEU A 123 -0.77 8.70 2.83
N ALA A 124 0.24 9.34 2.24
CA ALA A 124 0.04 10.56 1.49
C ALA A 124 -0.69 10.20 0.20
N THR A 125 -1.93 10.65 0.06
CA THR A 125 -2.86 10.18 -0.96
C THR A 125 -3.34 11.31 -1.85
N GLU A 126 -3.32 11.05 -3.16
CA GLU A 126 -3.81 11.94 -4.19
C GLU A 126 -5.03 11.29 -4.87
N PHE A 127 -6.10 12.07 -5.03
CA PHE A 127 -7.28 11.63 -5.76
C PHE A 127 -7.17 12.11 -7.21
N ASN A 128 -7.18 11.16 -8.16
CA ASN A 128 -6.95 11.44 -9.57
C ASN A 128 -8.23 11.68 -10.38
N GLY A 129 -9.40 11.51 -9.77
CA GLY A 129 -10.68 11.73 -10.41
C GLY A 129 -11.51 10.46 -10.59
N THR A 130 -12.64 10.63 -11.26
CA THR A 130 -13.55 9.53 -11.61
C THR A 130 -13.75 9.45 -13.11
N ALA A 131 -14.09 8.27 -13.59
CA ALA A 131 -14.42 8.02 -14.99
C ALA A 131 -15.45 6.89 -15.08
N VAL A 132 -16.18 6.86 -16.18
CA VAL A 132 -17.06 5.74 -16.52
C VAL A 132 -16.35 4.89 -17.57
N ASP A 133 -16.15 3.61 -17.27
CA ASP A 133 -15.48 2.69 -18.20
C ASP A 133 -16.43 2.23 -19.33
N PRO A 134 -15.91 1.51 -20.35
CA PRO A 134 -16.74 1.02 -21.45
C PRO A 134 -17.84 0.03 -21.05
N PHE A 135 -17.79 -0.50 -19.84
CA PHE A 135 -18.76 -1.46 -19.30
C PHE A 135 -19.81 -0.79 -18.40
N GLY A 136 -19.77 0.54 -18.27
CA GLY A 136 -20.71 1.31 -17.46
C GLY A 136 -20.33 1.42 -15.98
N ASN A 137 -19.15 0.96 -15.57
CA ASN A 137 -18.70 1.08 -14.19
C ASN A 137 -18.18 2.49 -13.91
N VAL A 138 -18.57 3.04 -12.78
CA VAL A 138 -17.96 4.28 -12.26
C VAL A 138 -16.71 3.91 -11.51
N ARG A 139 -15.57 4.43 -11.96
CA ARG A 139 -14.24 4.19 -11.39
C ARG A 139 -13.69 5.44 -10.73
N ALA A 140 -12.97 5.25 -9.64
CA ALA A 140 -12.19 6.29 -8.98
C ALA A 140 -10.72 5.88 -8.92
N GLY A 141 -9.81 6.81 -9.21
CA GLY A 141 -8.37 6.58 -9.20
C GLY A 141 -7.68 7.33 -8.08
N PHE A 142 -6.71 6.67 -7.44
CA PHE A 142 -5.90 7.24 -6.36
C PHE A 142 -4.45 6.81 -6.50
N GLU A 143 -3.56 7.68 -6.04
CA GLU A 143 -2.16 7.34 -5.81
C GLU A 143 -1.83 7.61 -4.36
N ALA A 144 -1.07 6.72 -3.73
CA ALA A 144 -0.65 6.90 -2.35
C ALA A 144 0.80 6.47 -2.17
N THR A 145 1.48 7.08 -1.22
CA THR A 145 2.87 6.76 -0.90
C THR A 145 3.12 6.86 0.59
N THR A 146 4.05 6.05 1.06
CA THR A 146 4.58 6.13 2.42
C THR A 146 5.99 5.56 2.45
N THR A 147 6.71 5.84 3.53
CA THR A 147 8.00 5.22 3.81
C THR A 147 7.92 4.54 5.16
N ILE A 148 8.31 3.27 5.23
CA ILE A 148 8.31 2.48 6.46
C ILE A 148 9.72 2.04 6.83
N SER A 149 9.93 1.72 8.11
CA SER A 149 11.10 0.99 8.59
C SER A 149 10.78 -0.50 8.57
N ARG A 150 11.47 -1.28 7.74
CA ARG A 150 11.23 -2.72 7.68
C ARG A 150 11.54 -3.44 8.99
N LYS A 151 12.50 -2.93 9.75
CA LYS A 151 12.86 -3.50 11.06
C LYS A 151 11.73 -3.41 12.07
N GLU A 152 10.90 -2.37 11.99
CA GLU A 152 9.73 -2.23 12.86
C GLU A 152 8.67 -3.31 12.63
N PHE A 153 8.69 -3.94 11.45
CA PHE A 153 7.84 -5.08 11.12
C PHE A 153 8.52 -6.43 11.31
N GLY A 154 9.67 -6.46 11.98
CA GLY A 154 10.42 -7.69 12.22
C GLY A 154 11.21 -8.20 11.00
N LEU A 155 11.32 -7.41 9.94
CA LEU A 155 12.07 -7.75 8.73
C LEU A 155 13.51 -7.28 8.91
N THR A 156 14.29 -8.02 9.67
CA THR A 156 15.60 -7.61 10.18
C THR A 156 16.81 -8.23 9.47
N TYR A 157 16.58 -9.18 8.55
CA TYR A 157 17.65 -9.81 7.81
C TYR A 157 18.54 -8.78 7.11
N ASN A 158 19.85 -8.96 7.21
CA ASN A 158 20.81 -8.11 6.55
C ASN A 158 22.17 -8.82 6.45
N ALA A 159 23.08 -8.21 5.71
CA ALA A 159 24.47 -8.64 5.63
C ALA A 159 25.37 -7.41 5.69
N ALA A 160 26.50 -7.54 6.40
CA ALA A 160 27.51 -6.49 6.46
C ALA A 160 28.33 -6.48 5.16
N LEU A 161 28.67 -5.28 4.70
CA LEU A 161 29.56 -5.08 3.55
C LEU A 161 31.00 -4.96 4.01
N GLU A 162 31.97 -5.47 3.21
CA GLU A 162 33.40 -5.39 3.53
C GLU A 162 33.91 -3.95 3.72
N ALA A 163 33.36 -3.02 2.93
CA ALA A 163 33.74 -1.59 2.99
C ALA A 163 33.00 -0.81 4.10
N GLY A 164 32.21 -1.50 4.93
CA GLY A 164 31.33 -0.88 5.93
C GLY A 164 29.92 -0.66 5.40
N GLY A 165 28.97 -0.54 6.32
CA GLY A 165 27.54 -0.41 5.99
C GLY A 165 26.87 -1.78 5.83
N VAL A 166 25.62 -1.74 5.35
CA VAL A 166 24.76 -2.92 5.24
C VAL A 166 24.24 -3.10 3.82
N LEU A 167 23.91 -4.36 3.49
CA LEU A 167 23.44 -4.73 2.15
C LEU A 167 22.04 -4.13 1.85
N ILE A 168 21.15 -4.16 2.83
CA ILE A 168 19.75 -3.75 2.65
C ILE A 168 19.44 -2.59 3.60
N SER A 169 18.96 -1.48 3.05
CA SER A 169 18.53 -0.33 3.86
C SER A 169 17.29 -0.66 4.68
N ASP A 170 17.12 0.05 5.78
CA ASP A 170 15.95 -0.08 6.65
C ASP A 170 14.70 0.55 6.04
N LYS A 171 14.84 1.70 5.41
CA LYS A 171 13.72 2.44 4.83
C LYS A 171 13.26 1.79 3.53
N VAL A 172 11.96 1.53 3.45
CA VAL A 172 11.28 1.02 2.27
C VAL A 172 10.22 2.02 1.85
N VAL A 173 10.30 2.47 0.61
CA VAL A 173 9.27 3.36 0.02
C VAL A 173 8.17 2.49 -0.57
N ILE A 174 6.93 2.77 -0.19
CA ILE A 174 5.74 2.08 -0.69
C ILE A 174 4.98 3.05 -1.57
N SER A 175 4.57 2.58 -2.75
CA SER A 175 3.76 3.33 -3.70
C SER A 175 2.55 2.49 -4.10
N LEU A 176 1.38 3.12 -4.05
CA LEU A 176 0.11 2.47 -4.36
C LEU A 176 -0.55 3.20 -5.52
N ASP A 177 -1.04 2.43 -6.48
CA ASP A 177 -1.85 2.91 -7.59
C ASP A 177 -3.17 2.15 -7.52
N VAL A 178 -4.25 2.88 -7.22
CA VAL A 178 -5.52 2.27 -6.82
C VAL A 178 -6.62 2.65 -7.80
N SER A 179 -7.34 1.65 -8.29
CA SER A 179 -8.59 1.80 -9.03
C SER A 179 -9.72 1.14 -8.25
N ALA A 180 -10.77 1.88 -7.98
CA ALA A 180 -11.94 1.39 -7.26
C ALA A 180 -13.20 1.54 -8.11
N ILE A 181 -14.11 0.57 -8.00
CA ILE A 181 -15.37 0.53 -8.75
C ILE A 181 -16.52 0.70 -7.79
N LYS A 182 -17.39 1.66 -8.09
CA LYS A 182 -18.59 1.91 -7.27
C LYS A 182 -19.54 0.71 -7.32
N GLN A 183 -19.99 0.31 -6.16
CA GLN A 183 -20.95 -0.79 -5.99
C GLN A 183 -22.38 -0.26 -5.97
N ALA A 184 -23.29 -1.13 -6.28
CA ALA A 184 -24.74 -0.81 -6.26
C ALA A 184 -25.25 -0.63 -4.82
#